data_31387e669dfe79805210e87ea29a150c
#
_entry.id   31387e669dfe79805210e87ea29a150c
#
_cell.length_a   1.000
_cell.length_b   1.000
_cell.length_c   1.000
_cell.angle_alpha   90.00
_cell.angle_beta   90.00
_cell.angle_gamma   90.00
#
_symmetry.space_group_name_H-M   'P 1'
#
loop_
_entity.id
_entity.type
_entity.pdbx_description
1 polymer ?
#
loop_
_entity_poly.entity_id
_entity_poly.type
_entity_poly.pdbx_seq_one_letter_code
_entity_poly.pdbx_strand_id
1 'polypeptide(L)' 'SAADNAVIMKVYKKFAFIQEELRKHHMIKNAVMVSRAGLPDEIIERDLDSLPSDYRPNYLSTIIAKRGN' A
#
# COMPACT_ATOMS: atom_id res chain seq x y z
N SER A 1 13.40 10.53 -10.43
CA SER A 1 14.34 10.00 -9.45
C SER A 1 13.80 8.71 -8.88
N ALA A 2 14.69 7.91 -8.35
CA ALA A 2 14.30 6.65 -7.75
C ALA A 2 13.29 6.84 -6.61
N ALA A 3 13.24 8.02 -6.03
CA ALA A 3 12.34 8.33 -4.94
C ALA A 3 10.88 8.47 -5.37
N ASP A 4 10.61 8.49 -6.68
CA ASP A 4 9.25 8.65 -7.17
C ASP A 4 8.41 7.39 -7.04
N ASN A 5 9.05 6.25 -6.83
CA ASN A 5 8.37 4.97 -6.71
C ASN A 5 8.87 4.24 -5.46
N ALA A 6 7.98 3.53 -4.82
CA ALA A 6 8.33 2.73 -3.66
C ALA A 6 7.59 1.41 -3.69
N VAL A 7 8.26 0.35 -3.29
CA VAL A 7 7.65 -0.96 -3.11
C VAL A 7 7.83 -1.33 -1.63
N ILE A 8 6.73 -1.54 -0.94
CA ILE A 8 6.75 -1.79 0.50
C ILE A 8 6.26 -3.19 0.77
N MET A 9 7.09 -3.99 1.41
CA MET A 9 6.77 -5.36 1.76
C MET A 9 6.46 -5.49 3.24
N LYS A 10 5.87 -6.60 3.64
CA LYS A 10 5.49 -6.88 5.03
C LYS A 10 4.54 -5.82 5.58
N VAL A 11 3.63 -5.37 4.72
CA VAL A 11 2.68 -4.31 5.03
C VAL A 11 1.80 -4.66 6.23
N TYR A 12 1.51 -5.95 6.42
CA TYR A 12 0.61 -6.41 7.47
C TYR A 12 1.08 -6.03 8.87
N LYS A 13 2.37 -5.80 9.05
CA LYS A 13 2.92 -5.46 10.36
C LYS A 13 2.77 -3.99 10.72
N LYS A 14 2.69 -3.13 9.74
CA LYS A 14 2.78 -1.69 9.95
C LYS A 14 1.83 -0.89 9.06
N PHE A 15 0.66 -1.45 8.77
CA PHE A 15 -0.22 -0.79 7.82
C PHE A 15 -0.56 0.66 8.22
N ALA A 16 -0.92 0.89 9.48
CA ALA A 16 -1.28 2.23 9.93
C ALA A 16 -0.14 3.22 9.74
N PHE A 17 1.07 2.79 10.07
CA PHE A 17 2.26 3.62 9.90
C PHE A 17 2.51 3.93 8.42
N ILE A 18 2.41 2.90 7.58
CA ILE A 18 2.65 3.04 6.15
C ILE A 18 1.60 3.96 5.53
N GLN A 19 0.34 3.79 5.90
CA GLN A 19 -0.76 4.63 5.41
C GLN A 19 -0.48 6.10 5.72
N GLU A 20 -0.06 6.39 6.94
CA GLU A 20 0.23 7.76 7.37
C GLU A 20 1.43 8.33 6.61
N GLU A 21 2.46 7.53 6.42
CA GLU A 21 3.63 7.97 5.66
C GLU A 21 3.29 8.26 4.20
N LEU A 22 2.42 7.45 3.61
CA LEU A 22 1.99 7.67 2.23
C LEU A 22 1.19 8.97 2.11
N ARG A 23 0.34 9.28 3.09
CA ARG A 23 -0.38 10.55 3.12
C ARG A 23 0.57 11.72 3.23
N LYS A 24 1.53 11.61 4.12
CA LYS A 24 2.50 12.65 4.42
C LYS A 24 3.33 13.01 3.19
N HIS A 25 3.65 12.01 2.38
CA HIS A 25 4.49 12.21 1.18
C HIS A 25 3.66 12.35 -0.10
N HIS A 26 2.35 12.52 0.02
CA HIS A 26 1.44 12.70 -1.12
C HIS A 26 1.46 11.52 -2.09
N MET A 27 1.61 10.31 -1.58
CA MET A 27 1.68 9.11 -2.40
C MET A 27 0.46 8.22 -2.26
N ILE A 28 -0.42 8.50 -1.28
CA ILE A 28 -1.51 7.57 -0.94
C ILE A 28 -2.50 7.38 -2.08
N LYS A 29 -2.76 8.42 -2.86
CA LYS A 29 -3.75 8.34 -3.94
C LYS A 29 -3.26 7.55 -5.14
N ASN A 30 -1.96 7.38 -5.26
CA ASN A 30 -1.36 6.60 -6.35
C ASN A 30 -0.74 5.30 -5.84
N ALA A 31 -1.15 4.87 -4.66
CA ALA A 31 -0.65 3.63 -4.08
C ALA A 31 -1.66 2.52 -4.30
N VAL A 32 -1.17 1.33 -4.54
CA VAL A 32 -1.97 0.14 -4.76
C VAL A 32 -1.43 -0.96 -3.85
N MET A 33 -2.32 -1.66 -3.16
CA MET A 33 -1.92 -2.81 -2.36
C MET A 33 -2.37 -4.07 -3.09
N VAL A 34 -1.45 -4.98 -3.32
CA VAL A 34 -1.73 -6.27 -3.95
C VAL A 34 -1.54 -7.35 -2.91
N SER A 35 -2.59 -8.11 -2.66
CA SER A 35 -2.55 -9.23 -1.73
C SER A 35 -2.59 -10.52 -2.51
N ARG A 36 -1.74 -11.48 -2.14
CA ARG A 36 -1.68 -12.80 -2.75
C ARG A 36 -1.45 -12.72 -4.27
N ALA A 37 -0.48 -11.90 -4.65
CA ALA A 37 -0.17 -11.67 -6.06
C ALA A 37 0.15 -12.96 -6.79
N GLY A 38 -0.47 -13.14 -7.95
CA GLY A 38 -0.24 -14.34 -8.78
C GLY A 38 -1.02 -15.56 -8.35
N LEU A 39 -1.79 -15.48 -7.26
CA LEU A 39 -2.60 -16.59 -6.78
C LEU A 39 -4.06 -16.41 -7.25
N PRO A 40 -4.85 -17.49 -7.29
CA PRO A 40 -6.23 -17.39 -7.79
C PRO A 40 -7.11 -16.40 -7.03
N ASP A 41 -6.81 -16.13 -5.76
CA ASP A 41 -7.57 -15.21 -4.95
C ASP A 41 -6.84 -13.87 -4.75
N GLU A 42 -6.04 -13.47 -5.72
CA GLU A 42 -5.37 -12.18 -5.70
C GLU A 42 -6.38 -11.04 -5.51
N ILE A 43 -6.05 -10.09 -4.65
CA ILE A 43 -6.88 -8.93 -4.40
C ILE A 43 -6.04 -7.69 -4.63
N ILE A 44 -6.62 -6.73 -5.37
CA ILE A 44 -5.96 -5.44 -5.62
C ILE A 44 -6.81 -4.36 -4.98
N GLU A 45 -6.22 -3.62 -4.05
CA GLU A 45 -6.88 -2.52 -3.35
C GLU A 45 -6.29 -1.21 -3.83
N ARG A 46 -7.13 -0.36 -4.43
CA ARG A 46 -6.65 0.87 -5.07
C ARG A 46 -6.94 2.13 -4.26
N ASP A 47 -7.71 2.02 -3.19
CA ASP A 47 -8.06 3.18 -2.38
C ASP A 47 -7.60 2.96 -0.94
N LEU A 48 -6.30 3.08 -0.74
CA LEU A 48 -5.71 2.84 0.57
C LEU A 48 -6.08 3.91 1.58
N ASP A 49 -6.45 5.09 1.11
CA ASP A 49 -6.77 6.20 1.99
C ASP A 49 -8.08 5.98 2.75
N SER A 50 -9.01 5.23 2.15
CA SER A 50 -10.30 5.00 2.80
C SER A 50 -10.32 3.77 3.71
N LEU A 51 -9.24 3.01 3.74
CA LEU A 51 -9.15 1.88 4.65
C LEU A 51 -8.94 2.37 6.08
N PRO A 52 -9.56 1.72 7.07
CA PRO A 52 -9.34 2.12 8.46
C PRO A 52 -7.88 1.86 8.87
N SER A 53 -7.38 2.66 9.80
CA SER A 53 -5.98 2.54 10.20
C SER A 53 -5.68 1.21 10.89
N ASP A 54 -6.70 0.54 11.42
CA ASP A 54 -6.53 -0.77 12.06
C ASP A 54 -6.79 -1.92 11.10
N TYR A 55 -6.93 -1.62 9.80
CA TYR A 55 -7.08 -2.65 8.79
C TYR A 55 -5.87 -3.60 8.83
N ARG A 56 -6.13 -4.89 8.71
CA ARG A 56 -5.08 -5.91 8.77
C ARG A 56 -4.91 -6.57 7.41
N PRO A 57 -3.93 -6.11 6.62
CA PRO A 57 -3.67 -6.75 5.33
C PRO A 57 -3.22 -8.20 5.49
N ASN A 58 -3.46 -8.99 4.46
CA ASN A 58 -2.90 -10.33 4.38
C ASN A 58 -1.38 -10.24 4.46
N TYR A 59 -0.73 -11.23 5.09
CA TYR A 59 0.72 -11.16 5.22
C TYR A 59 1.46 -11.24 3.88
N LEU A 60 0.77 -11.67 2.82
CA LEU A 60 1.31 -11.67 1.47
C LEU A 60 0.95 -10.39 0.71
N SER A 61 0.85 -9.26 1.40
CA SER A 61 0.49 -7.99 0.78
C SER A 61 1.72 -7.15 0.52
N THR A 62 1.69 -6.44 -0.62
CA THR A 62 2.75 -5.52 -1.03
C THR A 62 2.09 -4.23 -1.48
N ILE A 63 2.64 -3.10 -1.08
CA ILE A 63 2.16 -1.81 -1.56
C ILE A 63 3.15 -1.29 -2.60
N ILE A 64 2.61 -0.85 -3.73
CA ILE A 64 3.37 -0.18 -4.79
C ILE A 64 2.86 1.25 -4.80
N ALA A 65 3.74 2.18 -4.54
CA ALA A 65 3.36 3.58 -4.41
C ALA A 65 4.15 4.45 -5.39
N LYS A 66 3.48 5.46 -5.93
CA LYS A 66 4.10 6.46 -6.78
C LYS A 66 3.82 7.83 -6.20
N ARG A 67 4.73 8.76 -6.43
CA ARG A 67 4.49 10.14 -6.04
C ARG A 67 3.36 10.72 -6.90
N GLY A 68 2.40 11.38 -6.24
CA GLY A 68 1.33 12.06 -6.96
C GLY A 68 1.78 13.38 -7.54
N ASN A 69 1.14 13.80 -8.60
CA ASN A 69 1.38 15.12 -9.18
C ASN A 69 0.27 16.08 -8.82
#